data_9aa200ab34491b10c89b33d5de7e999d
#
_entry.id   9aa200ab34491b10c89b33d5de7e999d
#
_cell.length_a   1.000
_cell.length_b   1.000
_cell.length_c   1.000
_cell.angle_alpha   90.00
_cell.angle_beta   90.00
_cell.angle_gamma   90.00
#
_symmetry.space_group_name_H-M   'P 1'
#
loop_
_entity.id
_entity.type
_entity.pdbx_description
1 polymer ?
#
loop_
_entity_poly.entity_id
_entity_poly.type
_entity_poly.pdbx_seq_one_letter_code
_entity_poly.pdbx_strand_id
1 'polypeptide(L)'
;MFDCGKIAIIGGGSWATAIAKIVVGHTHHIGWYMRRDDRIEDFIRLGHNPAYLMSVRFNTDEIYFSSDINKIVQQYDTLVFVTPSPYLKSHLKKLKTRIRDKFVITAIKGIVPDENLVCSEYFHQVYDVPYDNLAC
;
A
#
# COMPACT_ATOMS: atom_id res chain seq x y z
N MET A 1 -13.34 -20.19 -2.69
CA MET A 1 -13.05 -18.83 -3.21
C MET A 1 -12.15 -18.10 -2.24
N PHE A 2 -11.09 -17.49 -2.73
CA PHE A 2 -10.18 -16.70 -1.91
C PHE A 2 -10.77 -15.32 -1.67
N ASP A 3 -10.96 -14.96 -0.41
CA ASP A 3 -11.47 -13.64 -0.02
C ASP A 3 -10.33 -12.79 0.52
N CYS A 4 -9.97 -11.74 -0.19
CA CYS A 4 -8.92 -10.81 0.22
C CYS A 4 -9.37 -9.85 1.32
N GLY A 5 -10.67 -9.84 1.67
CA GLY A 5 -11.21 -8.87 2.61
C GLY A 5 -11.05 -7.44 2.10
N LYS A 6 -10.81 -6.52 3.03
CA LYS A 6 -10.59 -5.11 2.68
C LYS A 6 -9.15 -4.90 2.23
N ILE A 7 -8.96 -4.16 1.14
CA ILE A 7 -7.68 -3.95 0.49
C ILE A 7 -7.17 -2.52 0.73
N ALA A 8 -5.91 -2.38 1.07
CA ALA A 8 -5.23 -1.09 1.20
C ALA A 8 -4.02 -1.01 0.27
N ILE A 9 -3.80 0.16 -0.29
CA ILE A 9 -2.63 0.48 -1.13
C ILE A 9 -1.64 1.24 -0.27
N ILE A 10 -0.38 0.81 -0.28
CA ILE A 10 0.70 1.43 0.49
C ILE A 10 1.69 2.05 -0.48
N GLY A 11 1.63 3.36 -0.62
CA GLY A 11 2.48 4.13 -1.54
C GLY A 11 1.71 5.19 -2.30
N GLY A 12 2.39 6.21 -2.79
CA GLY A 12 1.74 7.37 -3.41
C GLY A 12 2.24 7.73 -4.81
N GLY A 13 3.00 6.86 -5.46
CA GLY A 13 3.56 7.12 -6.78
C GLY A 13 2.63 6.76 -7.94
N SER A 14 3.16 6.75 -9.15
CA SER A 14 2.39 6.46 -10.35
C SER A 14 1.86 5.02 -10.39
N TRP A 15 2.70 4.05 -10.03
CA TRP A 15 2.28 2.64 -9.98
C TRP A 15 1.18 2.42 -8.94
N ALA A 16 1.34 3.01 -7.74
CA ALA A 16 0.32 2.93 -6.70
C ALA A 16 -1.01 3.51 -7.18
N THR A 17 -0.96 4.65 -7.86
CA THR A 17 -2.14 5.31 -8.40
C THR A 17 -2.83 4.45 -9.46
N ALA A 18 -2.08 3.83 -10.35
CA ALA A 18 -2.64 2.94 -11.37
C ALA A 18 -3.30 1.70 -10.75
N ILE A 19 -2.62 1.07 -9.80
CA ILE A 19 -3.16 -0.11 -9.10
C ILE A 19 -4.40 0.26 -8.30
N ALA A 20 -4.37 1.39 -7.60
CA ALA A 20 -5.52 1.87 -6.82
C ALA A 20 -6.75 2.07 -7.70
N LYS A 21 -6.57 2.63 -8.89
CA LYS A 21 -7.68 2.84 -9.83
C LYS A 21 -8.33 1.53 -10.25
N ILE A 22 -7.52 0.52 -10.52
CA ILE A 22 -8.01 -0.81 -10.89
C ILE A 22 -8.76 -1.44 -9.72
N VAL A 23 -8.17 -1.42 -8.53
CA VAL A 23 -8.75 -2.09 -7.35
C VAL A 23 -10.04 -1.42 -6.93
N VAL A 24 -10.08 -0.09 -6.84
CA VAL A 24 -11.30 0.62 -6.41
C VAL A 24 -12.44 0.46 -7.42
N GLY A 25 -12.11 0.28 -8.70
CA GLY A 25 -13.09 -0.01 -9.73
C GLY A 25 -13.82 -1.33 -9.53
N HIS A 26 -13.19 -2.29 -8.85
CA HIS A 26 -13.79 -3.59 -8.54
C HIS A 26 -14.41 -3.66 -7.15
N THR A 27 -13.77 -3.05 -6.15
CA THR A 27 -14.17 -3.20 -4.74
C THR A 27 -15.03 -2.06 -4.23
N HIS A 28 -15.04 -0.92 -4.92
CA HIS A 28 -15.74 0.32 -4.54
C HIS A 28 -15.34 0.87 -3.17
N HIS A 29 -14.26 0.34 -2.58
CA HIS A 29 -13.65 0.87 -1.36
C HIS A 29 -12.22 0.37 -1.23
N ILE A 30 -11.29 1.28 -0.96
CA ILE A 30 -9.90 0.95 -0.62
C ILE A 30 -9.40 1.85 0.51
N GLY A 31 -8.41 1.36 1.26
CA GLY A 31 -7.56 2.22 2.06
C GLY A 31 -6.36 2.64 1.23
N TRP A 32 -5.81 3.80 1.51
CA TRP A 32 -4.64 4.27 0.79
C TRP A 32 -3.71 5.04 1.73
N TYR A 33 -2.53 4.47 1.95
CA TYR A 33 -1.50 5.12 2.73
C TYR A 33 -0.61 5.98 1.83
N MET A 34 -0.47 7.25 2.21
CA MET A 34 0.51 8.17 1.64
C MET A 34 1.22 8.86 2.80
N ARG A 35 2.54 8.98 2.75
CA ARG A 35 3.31 9.52 3.86
C ARG A 35 3.11 11.02 4.11
N ARG A 36 2.57 11.76 3.14
CA ARG A 36 2.43 13.23 3.22
C ARG A 36 0.98 13.64 3.28
N ASP A 37 0.61 14.28 4.38
CA ASP A 37 -0.75 14.80 4.56
C ASP A 37 -1.15 15.86 3.52
N ASP A 38 -0.21 16.71 3.13
CA ASP A 38 -0.47 17.74 2.12
C ASP A 38 -0.86 17.12 0.76
N ARG A 39 -0.26 16.00 0.40
CA ARG A 39 -0.61 15.26 -0.81
C ARG A 39 -2.01 14.65 -0.72
N ILE A 40 -2.37 14.13 0.45
CA ILE A 40 -3.71 13.57 0.70
C ILE A 40 -4.76 14.67 0.58
N GLU A 41 -4.53 15.82 1.22
CA GLU A 41 -5.44 16.96 1.16
C GLU A 41 -5.67 17.44 -0.27
N ASP A 42 -4.59 17.58 -1.04
CA ASP A 42 -4.67 17.98 -2.45
C ASP A 42 -5.41 16.94 -3.29
N PHE A 43 -5.17 15.65 -3.03
CA PHE A 43 -5.85 14.58 -3.74
C PHE A 43 -7.37 14.66 -3.53
N ILE A 44 -7.80 14.82 -2.29
CA ILE A 44 -9.22 14.91 -1.94
C ILE A 44 -9.84 16.14 -2.60
N ARG A 45 -9.16 17.25 -2.54
CA ARG A 45 -9.63 18.51 -3.13
C ARG A 45 -9.76 18.45 -4.65
N LEU A 46 -8.78 17.84 -5.30
CA LEU A 46 -8.71 17.80 -6.76
C LEU A 46 -9.43 16.61 -7.39
N GLY A 47 -9.61 15.52 -6.66
CA GLY A 47 -10.17 14.27 -7.19
C GLY A 47 -9.17 13.46 -8.02
N HIS A 48 -7.89 13.78 -7.93
CA HIS A 48 -6.81 13.05 -8.60
C HIS A 48 -5.50 13.24 -7.84
N ASN A 49 -4.53 12.37 -8.12
CA ASN A 49 -3.20 12.50 -7.52
C ASN A 49 -2.55 13.83 -7.96
N PRO A 50 -2.08 14.66 -7.02
CA PRO A 50 -1.53 15.98 -7.39
C PRO A 50 -0.17 15.91 -8.11
N ALA A 51 0.52 14.78 -8.04
CA ALA A 51 1.87 14.65 -8.58
C ALA A 51 2.01 13.63 -9.70
N TYR A 52 1.16 12.60 -9.73
CA TYR A 52 1.28 11.47 -10.66
C TYR A 52 -0.05 11.13 -11.28
N LEU A 53 -0.07 10.84 -12.59
CA LEU A 53 -1.28 10.44 -13.33
C LEU A 53 -2.46 11.37 -13.05
N MET A 54 -2.25 12.66 -13.22
CA MET A 54 -3.24 13.69 -12.87
C MET A 54 -4.54 13.60 -13.67
N SER A 55 -4.52 12.94 -14.83
CA SER A 55 -5.72 12.73 -15.64
C SER A 55 -6.61 11.60 -15.13
N VAL A 56 -6.10 10.77 -14.21
CA VAL A 56 -6.85 9.65 -13.64
C VAL A 56 -7.69 10.15 -12.47
N ARG A 57 -8.99 10.16 -12.65
CA ARG A 57 -9.94 10.66 -11.66
C ARG A 57 -10.42 9.57 -10.72
N PHE A 58 -10.67 9.95 -9.47
CA PHE A 58 -11.17 9.07 -8.42
C PHE A 58 -12.40 9.67 -7.75
N ASN A 59 -13.31 8.80 -7.31
CA ASN A 59 -14.33 9.18 -6.34
C ASN A 59 -13.72 9.02 -4.95
N THR A 60 -13.33 10.13 -4.33
CA THR A 60 -12.62 10.12 -3.05
C THR A 60 -13.49 9.62 -1.88
N ASP A 61 -14.81 9.56 -2.05
CA ASP A 61 -15.69 8.97 -1.04
C ASP A 61 -15.49 7.44 -0.92
N GLU A 62 -14.90 6.82 -1.94
CA GLU A 62 -14.58 5.39 -1.94
C GLU A 62 -13.22 5.06 -1.33
N ILE A 63 -12.47 6.08 -0.88
CA ILE A 63 -11.10 5.92 -0.42
C ILE A 63 -10.93 6.44 1.01
N TYR A 64 -10.38 5.60 1.88
CA TYR A 64 -9.92 6.03 3.18
C TYR A 64 -8.41 6.34 3.10
N PHE A 65 -8.06 7.61 3.07
CA PHE A 65 -6.66 8.04 3.07
C PHE A 65 -6.11 8.18 4.48
N SER A 66 -4.85 7.81 4.68
CA SER A 66 -4.15 8.08 5.93
C SER A 66 -2.65 8.21 5.70
N SER A 67 -2.01 9.10 6.43
CA SER A 67 -0.56 9.19 6.51
C SER A 67 0.01 8.38 7.70
N ASP A 68 -0.85 7.72 8.45
CA ASP A 68 -0.47 6.82 9.53
C ASP A 68 -0.63 5.37 9.06
N ILE A 69 0.50 4.71 8.80
CA ILE A 69 0.51 3.34 8.29
C ILE A 69 -0.17 2.36 9.25
N ASN A 70 -0.09 2.61 10.56
CA ASN A 70 -0.71 1.75 11.57
C ASN A 70 -2.23 1.79 11.48
N LYS A 71 -2.81 2.96 11.26
CA LYS A 71 -4.27 3.08 11.08
C LYS A 71 -4.75 2.31 9.87
N ILE A 72 -3.99 2.35 8.78
CA ILE A 72 -4.31 1.60 7.57
C ILE A 72 -4.20 0.10 7.84
N VAL A 73 -3.09 -0.36 8.40
CA VAL A 73 -2.86 -1.79 8.62
C VAL A 73 -3.90 -2.39 9.59
N GLN A 74 -4.30 -1.66 10.61
CA GLN A 74 -5.29 -2.15 11.57
C GLN A 74 -6.67 -2.38 10.96
N GLN A 75 -7.03 -1.66 9.91
CA GLN A 75 -8.38 -1.67 9.34
C GLN A 75 -8.52 -2.51 8.09
N TYR A 76 -7.42 -2.97 7.49
CA TYR A 76 -7.44 -3.67 6.21
C TYR A 76 -6.80 -5.05 6.31
N ASP A 77 -7.25 -5.97 5.47
CA ASP A 77 -6.85 -7.38 5.51
C ASP A 77 -5.75 -7.70 4.50
N THR A 78 -5.76 -7.02 3.37
CA THR A 78 -4.79 -7.19 2.29
C THR A 78 -4.05 -5.88 2.07
N LEU A 79 -2.73 -5.96 2.10
CA LEU A 79 -1.85 -4.79 1.95
C LEU A 79 -1.07 -4.92 0.65
N VAL A 80 -1.24 -3.95 -0.25
CA VAL A 80 -0.52 -3.90 -1.52
C VAL A 80 0.59 -2.86 -1.41
N PHE A 81 1.83 -3.33 -1.26
CA PHE A 81 3.00 -2.46 -1.13
C PHE A 81 3.53 -2.07 -2.50
N VAL A 82 3.51 -0.77 -2.78
CA VAL A 82 3.95 -0.20 -4.06
C VAL A 82 4.99 0.90 -3.85
N THR A 83 5.65 0.87 -2.71
CA THR A 83 6.76 1.78 -2.40
C THR A 83 8.04 1.24 -3.04
N PRO A 84 8.87 2.05 -3.72
CA PRO A 84 10.13 1.56 -4.25
C PRO A 84 11.00 0.91 -3.17
N SER A 85 11.69 -0.18 -3.51
CA SER A 85 12.44 -0.98 -2.52
C SER A 85 13.43 -0.18 -1.67
N PRO A 86 14.13 0.87 -2.20
CA PRO A 86 15.01 1.68 -1.34
C PRO A 86 14.30 2.39 -0.20
N TYR A 87 13.00 2.64 -0.32
CA TYR A 87 12.21 3.36 0.69
C TYR A 87 11.35 2.45 1.55
N LEU A 88 11.26 1.17 1.23
CA LEU A 88 10.40 0.22 1.93
C LEU A 88 10.72 0.14 3.41
N LYS A 89 11.99 0.02 3.76
CA LYS A 89 12.45 -0.06 5.15
C LYS A 89 12.04 1.16 5.96
N SER A 90 12.19 2.36 5.40
CA SER A 90 11.86 3.59 6.10
C SER A 90 10.36 3.70 6.40
N HIS A 91 9.52 3.20 5.50
CA HIS A 91 8.07 3.15 5.74
C HIS A 91 7.72 2.11 6.81
N LEU A 92 8.33 0.94 6.74
CA LEU A 92 8.06 -0.15 7.68
C LEU A 92 8.59 0.11 9.07
N LYS A 93 9.61 0.97 9.24
CA LYS A 93 10.07 1.38 10.56
C LYS A 93 8.99 2.07 11.39
N LYS A 94 8.03 2.70 10.75
CA LYS A 94 6.91 3.36 11.42
C LYS A 94 5.81 2.38 11.81
N LEU A 95 5.88 1.16 11.28
CA LEU A 95 4.84 0.15 11.52
C LEU A 95 5.05 -0.50 12.88
N LYS A 96 4.06 -0.36 13.76
CA LYS A 96 4.02 -0.98 15.08
C LYS A 96 2.99 -2.08 15.17
N THR A 97 2.10 -2.16 14.18
CA THR A 97 1.04 -3.16 14.10
C THR A 97 1.58 -4.41 13.44
N ARG A 98 1.22 -5.59 13.98
CA ARG A 98 1.63 -6.87 13.38
C ARG A 98 0.95 -7.07 12.03
N ILE A 99 1.69 -7.58 11.06
CA ILE A 99 1.17 -7.87 9.72
C ILE A 99 1.23 -9.35 9.36
N ARG A 100 1.66 -10.20 10.30
CA ARG A 100 1.77 -11.65 10.05
C ARG A 100 0.45 -12.32 9.67
N ASP A 101 -0.67 -11.76 10.10
CA ASP A 101 -2.00 -12.28 9.81
C ASP A 101 -2.64 -11.63 8.58
N LYS A 102 -1.90 -10.75 7.90
CA LYS A 102 -2.38 -10.03 6.72
C LYS A 102 -1.91 -10.73 5.45
N PHE A 103 -2.65 -10.52 4.36
CA PHE A 103 -2.16 -10.86 3.03
C PHE A 103 -1.32 -9.69 2.53
N VAL A 104 -0.12 -9.98 2.07
CA VAL A 104 0.82 -8.96 1.60
C VAL A 104 1.13 -9.21 0.13
N ILE A 105 0.81 -8.24 -0.70
CA ILE A 105 1.10 -8.26 -2.13
C ILE A 105 2.18 -7.21 -2.37
N THR A 106 3.28 -7.60 -3.00
CA THR A 106 4.34 -6.66 -3.34
C THR A 106 4.34 -6.40 -4.84
N ALA A 107 4.20 -5.14 -5.21
CA ALA A 107 4.39 -4.67 -6.58
C ALA A 107 5.72 -3.92 -6.68
N ILE A 108 6.71 -4.38 -5.94
CA ILE A 108 8.01 -3.73 -5.78
C ILE A 108 9.07 -4.59 -6.45
N LYS A 109 9.89 -3.99 -7.30
CA LYS A 109 11.01 -4.67 -7.95
C LYS A 109 12.31 -4.39 -7.21
N GLY A 110 13.24 -5.35 -7.25
CA GLY A 110 14.56 -5.23 -6.69
C GLY A 110 14.68 -5.83 -5.30
N ILE A 111 15.81 -5.54 -4.66
CA ILE A 111 16.13 -6.03 -3.32
C ILE A 111 16.02 -4.90 -2.31
N VAL A 112 15.76 -5.27 -1.05
CA VAL A 112 15.76 -4.31 0.06
C VAL A 112 17.22 -4.00 0.39
N PRO A 113 17.65 -2.73 0.32
CA PRO A 113 19.03 -2.35 0.63
C PRO A 113 19.45 -2.80 2.02
N ASP A 114 20.70 -3.16 2.18
CA ASP A 114 21.33 -3.67 3.41
C ASP A 114 20.87 -5.06 3.85
N GLU A 115 19.74 -5.54 3.36
CA GLU A 115 19.22 -6.87 3.71
C GLU A 115 19.56 -7.92 2.65
N ASN A 116 19.85 -7.50 1.42
CA ASN A 116 20.11 -8.39 0.28
C ASN A 116 18.98 -9.40 0.03
N LEU A 117 17.74 -9.02 0.35
CA LEU A 117 16.56 -9.86 0.20
C LEU A 117 15.59 -9.24 -0.80
N VAL A 118 14.94 -10.07 -1.60
CA VAL A 118 13.78 -9.60 -2.37
C VAL A 118 12.65 -9.26 -1.39
N CYS A 119 11.70 -8.42 -1.82
CA CYS A 119 10.70 -7.88 -0.89
C CYS A 119 9.87 -8.96 -0.19
N SER A 120 9.46 -10.02 -0.90
CA SER A 120 8.69 -11.11 -0.29
C SER A 120 9.48 -11.83 0.81
N GLU A 121 10.76 -12.10 0.56
CA GLU A 121 11.63 -12.71 1.57
C GLU A 121 11.81 -11.80 2.78
N TYR A 122 11.93 -10.51 2.55
CA TYR A 122 12.05 -9.52 3.61
C TYR A 122 10.81 -9.53 4.52
N PHE A 123 9.62 -9.54 3.95
CA PHE A 123 8.39 -9.62 4.74
C PHE A 123 8.30 -10.94 5.52
N HIS A 124 8.72 -12.04 4.93
CA HIS A 124 8.71 -13.32 5.61
C HIS A 124 9.69 -13.35 6.78
N GLN A 125 10.94 -12.97 6.56
CA GLN A 125 12.01 -13.11 7.57
C GLN A 125 11.93 -12.08 8.68
N VAL A 126 11.56 -10.85 8.37
CA VAL A 126 11.60 -9.73 9.33
C VAL A 126 10.23 -9.50 9.99
N TYR A 127 9.15 -9.71 9.26
CA TYR A 127 7.80 -9.41 9.73
C TYR A 127 6.93 -10.66 9.95
N ASP A 128 7.51 -11.83 9.83
CA ASP A 128 6.85 -13.12 10.11
C ASP A 128 5.62 -13.39 9.25
N VAL A 129 5.51 -12.78 8.08
CA VAL A 129 4.41 -13.03 7.16
C VAL A 129 4.61 -14.41 6.51
N PRO A 130 3.67 -15.35 6.67
CA PRO A 130 3.81 -16.68 6.04
C PRO A 130 3.87 -16.56 4.51
N TYR A 131 4.65 -17.42 3.87
CA TYR A 131 4.72 -17.41 2.40
C TYR A 131 3.36 -17.62 1.74
N ASP A 132 2.46 -18.36 2.37
CA ASP A 132 1.09 -18.55 1.87
C ASP A 132 0.30 -17.24 1.79
N ASN A 133 0.69 -16.23 2.57
CA ASN A 133 0.06 -14.92 2.60
C ASN A 133 0.81 -13.86 1.80
N LEU A 134 1.84 -14.26 1.05
CA LEU A 134 2.65 -13.37 0.25
C LEU A 134 2.41 -13.60 -1.24
N ALA A 135 2.30 -12.51 -2.00
CA ALA A 135 2.22 -12.55 -3.46
C ALA A 135 3.06 -11.42 -4.05
N CYS A 136 3.52 -11.63 -5.26
CA CYS A 136 4.30 -10.63 -6.00
C CYS A 136 3.61 -10.23 -7.29
#